data_22a2b202a0a1e88576df3b865fd318d1
#
_entry.id   22a2b202a0a1e88576df3b865fd318d1
#
_cell.length_a   1.000
_cell.length_b   1.000
_cell.length_c   1.000
_cell.angle_alpha   90.00
_cell.angle_beta   90.00
_cell.angle_gamma   90.00
#
_symmetry.space_group_name_H-M   'P 1'
#
loop_
_entity.id
_entity.type
_entity.pdbx_description
1 polymer ?
#
loop_
_entity_poly.entity_id
_entity_poly.type
_entity_poly.pdbx_seq_one_letter_code
_entity_poly.pdbx_strand_id
1 'polypeptide(L)'
;KSTLEYLLTQLNYHNYEVLVMDDGSDDRTPELLRSMQAKYSRLRVIRIEQNQGKAHAFNIGLFFAKGEYILSNDADTIPETDALIKYMQYFTSANGINYAAITANMDVYNRSSLWGKSQTVEFSSIVGIIKRSQTAINNTMYAYSGANTMYRRDFLINVGGFRQDRATEDISIAWDHTFINATPKFAPDIVFHMNVPETFHDLYRQRKRWAQGGSEVWLSNFLKVFRHPWQYRFVIPMLTDTTLSIIWSFFFWITSIIFIITMLSFAITGNYERVWHGIVMSMVFVNFQLIAGLFQVLAALILDFNGSKLRYLMFSPLYLLFTWIVNPLTIVTTFHKAIKTVTGHGSGKWISPERKVVDNNGKF
;
A
#
# COMPACT_ATOMS: atom_id res chain seq x y z
N LYS A 1 11.77 -10.92 -15.95
CA LYS A 1 11.55 -11.41 -17.34
C LYS A 1 10.13 -11.91 -17.49
N SER A 2 9.71 -12.92 -16.73
CA SER A 2 8.39 -13.56 -16.84
C SER A 2 7.22 -12.55 -16.76
N THR A 3 7.24 -11.66 -15.79
CA THR A 3 6.21 -10.60 -15.65
C THR A 3 6.10 -9.74 -16.91
N LEU A 4 7.24 -9.30 -17.47
CA LEU A 4 7.26 -8.46 -18.65
C LEU A 4 6.78 -9.23 -19.90
N GLU A 5 7.18 -10.50 -20.07
CA GLU A 5 6.67 -11.34 -21.14
C GLU A 5 5.15 -11.53 -21.03
N TYR A 6 4.64 -11.74 -19.80
CA TYR A 6 3.22 -11.84 -19.56
C TYR A 6 2.46 -10.57 -19.99
N LEU A 7 2.94 -9.41 -19.53
CA LEU A 7 2.34 -8.11 -19.87
C LEU A 7 2.34 -7.84 -21.39
N LEU A 8 3.31 -8.37 -22.13
CA LEU A 8 3.45 -8.17 -23.57
C LEU A 8 2.64 -9.16 -24.42
N THR A 9 2.26 -10.33 -23.87
CA THR A 9 1.69 -11.43 -24.66
C THR A 9 0.35 -11.97 -24.18
N GLN A 10 -0.01 -11.76 -22.89
CA GLN A 10 -1.18 -12.44 -22.30
C GLN A 10 -2.40 -11.53 -22.08
N LEU A 11 -2.25 -10.22 -22.19
CA LEU A 11 -3.36 -9.30 -21.98
C LEU A 11 -4.30 -9.26 -23.18
N ASN A 12 -5.60 -9.35 -22.92
CA ASN A 12 -6.66 -9.41 -23.93
C ASN A 12 -7.02 -8.01 -24.53
N TYR A 13 -6.27 -6.97 -24.18
CA TYR A 13 -6.46 -5.61 -24.70
C TYR A 13 -5.35 -5.27 -25.71
N HIS A 14 -5.67 -4.56 -26.80
CA HIS A 14 -4.73 -4.37 -27.89
C HIS A 14 -4.12 -2.97 -27.97
N ASN A 15 -4.83 -1.95 -27.49
CA ASN A 15 -4.39 -0.56 -27.58
C ASN A 15 -3.63 -0.13 -26.32
N TYR A 16 -2.42 -0.65 -26.13
CA TYR A 16 -1.54 -0.26 -25.01
C TYR A 16 -0.07 -0.38 -25.41
N GLU A 17 0.76 0.35 -24.71
CA GLU A 17 2.22 0.22 -24.70
C GLU A 17 2.69 -0.22 -23.31
N VAL A 18 3.83 -0.87 -23.25
CA VAL A 18 4.55 -1.17 -22.01
C VAL A 18 5.78 -0.31 -21.96
N LEU A 19 5.83 0.61 -21.01
CA LEU A 19 6.95 1.51 -20.78
C LEU A 19 7.70 1.07 -19.52
N VAL A 20 8.91 0.56 -19.68
CA VAL A 20 9.76 0.15 -18.56
C VAL A 20 10.74 1.27 -18.24
N MET A 21 10.72 1.69 -16.98
CA MET A 21 11.67 2.65 -16.44
C MET A 21 12.75 1.87 -15.67
N ASP A 22 13.95 1.83 -16.21
CA ASP A 22 15.13 1.25 -15.55
C ASP A 22 15.85 2.34 -14.75
N ASP A 23 15.57 2.38 -13.43
CA ASP A 23 16.10 3.41 -12.52
C ASP A 23 17.53 3.07 -12.04
N GLY A 24 18.45 2.95 -13.01
CA GLY A 24 19.88 2.78 -12.75
C GLY A 24 20.25 1.38 -12.28
N SER A 25 19.65 0.32 -12.85
CA SER A 25 20.04 -1.06 -12.52
C SER A 25 21.51 -1.33 -12.85
N ASP A 26 22.22 -1.98 -11.93
CA ASP A 26 23.64 -2.34 -12.00
C ASP A 26 23.86 -3.84 -12.28
N ASP A 27 22.77 -4.60 -12.41
CA ASP A 27 22.75 -6.02 -12.75
C ASP A 27 22.53 -6.25 -14.26
N ARG A 28 22.16 -7.47 -14.66
CA ARG A 28 21.86 -7.86 -16.05
C ARG A 28 20.53 -7.34 -16.60
N THR A 29 19.80 -6.51 -15.83
CA THR A 29 18.50 -5.96 -16.25
C THR A 29 18.57 -5.15 -17.54
N PRO A 30 19.56 -4.24 -17.76
CA PRO A 30 19.63 -3.46 -19.00
C PRO A 30 19.81 -4.29 -20.25
N GLU A 31 20.63 -5.35 -20.20
CA GLU A 31 20.85 -6.25 -21.35
C GLU A 31 19.59 -7.04 -21.67
N LEU A 32 18.92 -7.54 -20.62
CA LEU A 32 17.64 -8.25 -20.76
C LEU A 32 16.58 -7.34 -21.40
N LEU A 33 16.45 -6.10 -20.93
CA LEU A 33 15.45 -5.16 -21.45
C LEU A 33 15.73 -4.81 -22.91
N ARG A 34 17.00 -4.59 -23.31
CA ARG A 34 17.37 -4.37 -24.71
C ARG A 34 16.98 -5.55 -25.61
N SER A 35 17.26 -6.78 -25.16
CA SER A 35 16.91 -7.99 -25.92
C SER A 35 15.40 -8.15 -26.09
N MET A 36 14.63 -7.80 -25.06
CA MET A 36 13.17 -7.84 -25.10
C MET A 36 12.58 -6.73 -25.98
N GLN A 37 13.13 -5.52 -25.92
CA GLN A 37 12.69 -4.42 -26.75
C GLN A 37 12.91 -4.69 -28.25
N ALA A 38 13.96 -5.40 -28.61
CA ALA A 38 14.19 -5.86 -29.99
C ALA A 38 13.14 -6.88 -30.47
N LYS A 39 12.55 -7.65 -29.54
CA LYS A 39 11.57 -8.69 -29.84
C LYS A 39 10.12 -8.17 -29.87
N TYR A 40 9.80 -7.20 -29.01
CA TYR A 40 8.41 -6.76 -28.77
C TYR A 40 8.23 -5.28 -29.11
N SER A 41 7.52 -4.97 -30.18
CA SER A 41 7.30 -3.59 -30.67
C SER A 41 6.50 -2.71 -29.70
N ARG A 42 5.68 -3.30 -28.81
CA ARG A 42 4.94 -2.58 -27.77
C ARG A 42 5.77 -2.20 -26.57
N LEU A 43 7.01 -2.75 -26.45
CA LEU A 43 7.90 -2.46 -25.34
C LEU A 43 8.76 -1.25 -25.66
N ARG A 44 8.75 -0.29 -24.77
CA ARG A 44 9.69 0.84 -24.75
C ARG A 44 10.45 0.83 -23.43
N VAL A 45 11.75 1.02 -23.49
CA VAL A 45 12.63 1.05 -22.32
C VAL A 45 13.29 2.41 -22.23
N ILE A 46 13.22 3.03 -21.07
CA ILE A 46 13.92 4.26 -20.73
C ILE A 46 14.83 3.96 -19.57
N ARG A 47 16.14 4.19 -19.77
CA ARG A 47 17.14 4.04 -18.73
C ARG A 47 17.46 5.38 -18.10
N ILE A 48 17.41 5.42 -16.78
CA ILE A 48 17.86 6.51 -15.93
C ILE A 48 19.23 6.10 -15.39
N GLU A 49 20.25 6.92 -15.59
CA GLU A 49 21.64 6.53 -15.27
C GLU A 49 21.89 6.40 -13.76
N GLN A 50 21.22 7.23 -12.97
CA GLN A 50 21.37 7.24 -11.51
C GLN A 50 20.02 6.97 -10.85
N ASN A 51 19.98 6.01 -9.93
CA ASN A 51 18.79 5.71 -9.16
C ASN A 51 18.33 6.93 -8.35
N GLN A 52 17.14 7.41 -8.65
CA GLN A 52 16.49 8.51 -7.96
C GLN A 52 15.16 8.12 -7.29
N GLY A 53 14.79 6.84 -7.39
CA GLY A 53 13.63 6.24 -6.76
C GLY A 53 12.39 6.19 -7.64
N LYS A 54 11.43 5.38 -7.21
CA LYS A 54 10.24 5.00 -7.97
C LYS A 54 9.41 6.21 -8.46
N ALA A 55 9.20 7.20 -7.60
CA ALA A 55 8.44 8.41 -7.96
C ALA A 55 9.09 9.19 -9.10
N HIS A 56 10.43 9.30 -9.09
CA HIS A 56 11.17 9.94 -10.17
C HIS A 56 11.03 9.15 -11.47
N ALA A 57 11.23 7.84 -11.42
CA ALA A 57 11.07 6.96 -12.57
C ALA A 57 9.64 7.06 -13.17
N PHE A 58 8.62 7.11 -12.34
CA PHE A 58 7.23 7.31 -12.78
C PHE A 58 7.00 8.67 -13.44
N ASN A 59 7.58 9.75 -12.93
CA ASN A 59 7.46 11.08 -13.55
C ASN A 59 8.14 11.14 -14.91
N ILE A 60 9.31 10.52 -15.05
CA ILE A 60 9.95 10.36 -16.37
C ILE A 60 9.06 9.52 -17.29
N GLY A 61 8.50 8.41 -16.78
CA GLY A 61 7.55 7.59 -17.52
C GLY A 61 6.32 8.37 -17.99
N LEU A 62 5.74 9.19 -17.12
CA LEU A 62 4.59 10.04 -17.45
C LEU A 62 4.89 11.01 -18.59
N PHE A 63 6.10 11.57 -18.64
CA PHE A 63 6.54 12.46 -19.70
C PHE A 63 6.61 11.74 -21.06
N PHE A 64 7.13 10.51 -21.07
CA PHE A 64 7.30 9.73 -22.31
C PHE A 64 6.08 8.88 -22.69
N ALA A 65 5.12 8.68 -21.80
CA ALA A 65 3.92 7.90 -22.08
C ALA A 65 3.04 8.57 -23.13
N LYS A 66 2.49 7.74 -24.03
CA LYS A 66 1.59 8.18 -25.10
C LYS A 66 0.11 7.99 -24.74
N GLY A 67 -0.17 7.11 -23.80
CA GLY A 67 -1.53 6.75 -23.39
C GLY A 67 -2.25 7.88 -22.66
N GLU A 68 -3.57 7.93 -22.82
CA GLU A 68 -4.48 8.78 -22.05
C GLU A 68 -4.59 8.30 -20.58
N TYR A 69 -4.42 6.99 -20.38
CA TYR A 69 -4.46 6.33 -19.08
C TYR A 69 -3.10 5.72 -18.77
N ILE A 70 -2.66 5.88 -17.53
CA ILE A 70 -1.35 5.42 -17.05
C ILE A 70 -1.58 4.37 -15.96
N LEU A 71 -1.24 3.12 -16.23
CA LEU A 71 -1.25 2.05 -15.23
C LEU A 71 0.12 1.95 -14.56
N SER A 72 0.17 2.19 -13.25
CA SER A 72 1.35 1.83 -12.46
C SER A 72 1.36 0.33 -12.20
N ASN A 73 2.46 -0.34 -12.52
CA ASN A 73 2.64 -1.77 -12.31
C ASN A 73 4.04 -2.05 -11.75
N ASP A 74 4.12 -2.76 -10.64
CA ASP A 74 5.41 -3.21 -10.11
C ASP A 74 5.96 -4.38 -10.94
N ALA A 75 7.29 -4.52 -10.96
CA ALA A 75 7.97 -5.54 -11.76
C ALA A 75 7.65 -7.00 -11.37
N ASP A 76 7.01 -7.21 -10.22
CA ASP A 76 6.62 -8.51 -9.66
C ASP A 76 5.10 -8.69 -9.54
N THR A 77 4.33 -7.78 -10.11
CA THR A 77 2.86 -7.81 -10.04
C THR A 77 2.27 -8.17 -11.39
N ILE A 78 1.35 -9.13 -11.39
CA ILE A 78 0.75 -9.71 -12.62
C ILE A 78 -0.75 -9.47 -12.60
N PRO A 79 -1.32 -8.70 -13.55
CA PRO A 79 -2.76 -8.53 -13.72
C PRO A 79 -3.42 -9.79 -14.29
N GLU A 80 -4.71 -9.96 -14.08
CA GLU A 80 -5.52 -10.88 -14.88
C GLU A 80 -5.56 -10.45 -16.35
N THR A 81 -5.80 -11.40 -17.25
CA THR A 81 -5.72 -11.17 -18.70
C THR A 81 -6.71 -10.13 -19.22
N ASP A 82 -7.85 -9.94 -18.56
CA ASP A 82 -8.91 -8.98 -18.87
C ASP A 82 -8.85 -7.66 -18.08
N ALA A 83 -7.82 -7.49 -17.24
CA ALA A 83 -7.69 -6.35 -16.35
C ALA A 83 -7.80 -5.00 -17.09
N LEU A 84 -7.10 -4.83 -18.22
CA LEU A 84 -7.14 -3.58 -18.98
C LEU A 84 -8.53 -3.31 -19.58
N ILE A 85 -9.24 -4.36 -20.03
CA ILE A 85 -10.62 -4.24 -20.53
C ILE A 85 -11.52 -3.70 -19.42
N LYS A 86 -11.44 -4.29 -18.23
CA LYS A 86 -12.23 -3.89 -17.06
C LYS A 86 -11.93 -2.44 -16.64
N TYR A 87 -10.66 -2.04 -16.61
CA TYR A 87 -10.31 -0.62 -16.34
C TYR A 87 -10.99 0.32 -17.34
N MET A 88 -10.93 0.00 -18.64
CA MET A 88 -11.58 0.81 -19.67
C MET A 88 -13.09 0.85 -19.51
N GLN A 89 -13.72 -0.26 -19.12
CA GLN A 89 -15.17 -0.26 -18.81
C GLN A 89 -15.52 0.69 -17.66
N TYR A 90 -14.70 0.74 -16.61
CA TYR A 90 -14.90 1.72 -15.52
C TYR A 90 -14.73 3.15 -16.00
N PHE A 91 -13.69 3.49 -16.77
CA PHE A 91 -13.45 4.85 -17.24
C PHE A 91 -14.48 5.32 -18.28
N THR A 92 -15.03 4.41 -19.08
CA THR A 92 -16.05 4.71 -20.07
C THR A 92 -17.49 4.63 -19.55
N SER A 93 -17.68 4.21 -18.30
CA SER A 93 -19.00 4.21 -17.65
C SER A 93 -19.54 5.64 -17.47
N ALA A 94 -20.83 5.78 -17.24
CA ALA A 94 -21.50 7.07 -17.07
C ALA A 94 -20.84 7.97 -15.98
N ASN A 95 -20.32 7.37 -14.94
CA ASN A 95 -19.60 8.07 -13.87
C ASN A 95 -18.08 8.15 -14.11
N GLY A 96 -17.58 7.40 -15.08
CA GLY A 96 -16.15 7.18 -15.31
C GLY A 96 -15.39 8.44 -15.71
N ILE A 97 -16.07 9.41 -16.32
CA ILE A 97 -15.48 10.70 -16.71
C ILE A 97 -14.92 11.48 -15.51
N ASN A 98 -15.45 11.25 -14.32
CA ASN A 98 -15.04 11.93 -13.09
C ASN A 98 -13.93 11.17 -12.33
N TYR A 99 -13.59 9.94 -12.77
CA TYR A 99 -12.57 9.17 -12.06
C TYR A 99 -11.17 9.64 -12.45
N ALA A 100 -10.41 10.11 -11.47
CA ALA A 100 -9.00 10.45 -11.63
C ALA A 100 -8.10 9.21 -11.59
N ALA A 101 -8.47 8.23 -10.79
CA ALA A 101 -7.71 7.00 -10.59
C ALA A 101 -8.64 5.83 -10.23
N ILE A 102 -8.29 4.66 -10.72
CA ILE A 102 -8.97 3.39 -10.39
C ILE A 102 -7.93 2.44 -9.83
N THR A 103 -8.10 2.05 -8.56
CA THR A 103 -7.25 1.06 -7.90
C THR A 103 -7.93 -0.30 -7.94
N ALA A 104 -7.20 -1.31 -8.40
CA ALA A 104 -7.66 -2.69 -8.48
C ALA A 104 -7.51 -3.44 -7.15
N ASN A 105 -8.10 -4.62 -7.10
CA ASN A 105 -7.93 -5.59 -6.02
C ASN A 105 -6.55 -6.27 -6.12
N MET A 106 -6.00 -6.65 -4.97
CA MET A 106 -4.72 -7.35 -4.88
C MET A 106 -4.91 -8.74 -4.26
N ASP A 107 -4.32 -9.72 -4.89
CA ASP A 107 -4.26 -11.07 -4.40
C ASP A 107 -2.82 -11.51 -4.14
N VAL A 108 -2.57 -12.11 -2.98
CA VAL A 108 -1.23 -12.60 -2.61
C VAL A 108 -0.95 -13.88 -3.39
N TYR A 109 0.18 -13.94 -4.11
CA TYR A 109 0.59 -15.09 -4.88
C TYR A 109 1.35 -16.13 -4.03
N ASN A 110 2.41 -15.70 -3.32
CA ASN A 110 3.30 -16.55 -2.53
C ASN A 110 2.74 -16.85 -1.13
N ARG A 111 1.86 -17.85 -1.02
CA ARG A 111 1.17 -18.23 0.23
C ARG A 111 1.81 -19.43 0.95
N SER A 112 3.08 -19.74 0.67
CA SER A 112 3.79 -20.86 1.28
C SER A 112 4.11 -20.63 2.76
N SER A 113 4.57 -19.43 3.10
CA SER A 113 4.97 -19.05 4.45
C SER A 113 3.79 -18.66 5.36
N LEU A 114 4.00 -18.71 6.69
CA LEU A 114 3.03 -18.18 7.66
C LEU A 114 2.73 -16.70 7.42
N TRP A 115 3.75 -15.91 7.10
CA TRP A 115 3.60 -14.49 6.80
C TRP A 115 2.83 -14.24 5.52
N GLY A 116 3.04 -15.04 4.48
CA GLY A 116 2.25 -14.97 3.23
C GLY A 116 0.76 -15.25 3.47
N LYS A 117 0.45 -16.27 4.28
CA LYS A 117 -0.94 -16.60 4.66
C LYS A 117 -1.57 -15.50 5.53
N SER A 118 -0.85 -14.95 6.49
CA SER A 118 -1.29 -13.83 7.31
C SER A 118 -1.56 -12.58 6.48
N GLN A 119 -0.68 -12.25 5.53
CA GLN A 119 -0.87 -11.13 4.62
C GLN A 119 -2.03 -11.35 3.63
N THR A 120 -2.37 -12.60 3.30
CA THR A 120 -3.60 -12.88 2.54
C THR A 120 -4.84 -12.38 3.28
N VAL A 121 -4.89 -12.59 4.61
CA VAL A 121 -5.98 -12.06 5.48
C VAL A 121 -5.93 -10.53 5.53
N GLU A 122 -4.74 -9.96 5.69
CA GLU A 122 -4.53 -8.51 5.72
C GLU A 122 -5.02 -7.84 4.45
N PHE A 123 -4.61 -8.32 3.28
CA PHE A 123 -5.01 -7.73 2.00
C PHE A 123 -6.52 -7.85 1.76
N SER A 124 -7.15 -8.96 2.15
CA SER A 124 -8.61 -9.07 2.11
C SER A 124 -9.29 -8.05 3.02
N SER A 125 -8.73 -7.77 4.22
CA SER A 125 -9.26 -6.75 5.13
C SER A 125 -9.08 -5.34 4.56
N ILE A 126 -7.85 -4.98 4.14
CA ILE A 126 -7.54 -3.63 3.62
C ILE A 126 -8.29 -3.36 2.32
N VAL A 127 -8.24 -4.30 1.39
CA VAL A 127 -8.81 -4.12 0.05
C VAL A 127 -10.29 -4.50 0.03
N GLY A 128 -10.66 -5.60 0.70
CA GLY A 128 -12.03 -6.10 0.71
C GLY A 128 -13.02 -5.19 1.44
N ILE A 129 -12.63 -4.53 2.51
CA ILE A 129 -13.53 -3.65 3.29
C ILE A 129 -13.07 -2.19 3.26
N ILE A 130 -11.80 -1.91 3.63
CA ILE A 130 -11.39 -0.53 3.90
C ILE A 130 -11.45 0.33 2.63
N LYS A 131 -10.79 -0.08 1.54
CA LYS A 131 -10.83 0.70 0.28
C LYS A 131 -12.23 0.79 -0.31
N ARG A 132 -13.03 -0.27 -0.19
CA ARG A 132 -14.42 -0.28 -0.61
C ARG A 132 -15.24 0.76 0.15
N SER A 133 -15.12 0.80 1.48
CA SER A 133 -15.81 1.74 2.34
C SER A 133 -15.38 3.19 2.09
N GLN A 134 -14.07 3.43 1.97
CA GLN A 134 -13.52 4.76 1.69
C GLN A 134 -14.09 5.35 0.41
N THR A 135 -14.13 4.58 -0.68
CA THR A 135 -14.68 5.07 -1.95
C THR A 135 -16.21 5.16 -1.96
N ALA A 136 -16.91 4.25 -1.26
CA ALA A 136 -18.37 4.25 -1.24
C ALA A 136 -18.98 5.34 -0.34
N ILE A 137 -18.32 5.64 0.80
CA ILE A 137 -18.87 6.57 1.81
C ILE A 137 -18.34 8.00 1.57
N ASN A 138 -17.04 8.13 1.33
CA ASN A 138 -16.37 9.43 1.32
C ASN A 138 -15.97 9.91 -0.09
N ASN A 139 -16.13 9.10 -1.13
CA ASN A 139 -15.57 9.33 -2.47
C ASN A 139 -14.06 9.64 -2.42
N THR A 140 -13.34 9.06 -1.45
CA THR A 140 -11.89 9.23 -1.25
C THR A 140 -11.22 7.88 -1.12
N MET A 141 -9.90 7.85 -1.25
CA MET A 141 -9.09 6.68 -0.96
C MET A 141 -7.79 7.17 -0.30
N TYR A 142 -7.50 6.72 0.93
CA TYR A 142 -6.40 7.25 1.73
C TYR A 142 -5.02 6.89 1.17
N ALA A 143 -4.93 5.79 0.47
CA ALA A 143 -3.76 5.36 -0.27
C ALA A 143 -4.19 4.60 -1.51
N TYR A 144 -3.67 4.97 -2.65
CA TYR A 144 -3.77 4.12 -3.84
C TYR A 144 -2.89 2.89 -3.67
N SER A 145 -2.73 2.13 -4.73
CA SER A 145 -1.74 1.06 -4.76
C SER A 145 -0.72 1.36 -5.84
N GLY A 146 0.52 1.50 -5.47
CA GLY A 146 1.61 1.77 -6.42
C GLY A 146 1.85 0.64 -7.43
N ALA A 147 1.16 -0.50 -7.28
CA ALA A 147 1.36 -1.69 -8.11
C ALA A 147 0.20 -1.99 -9.08
N ASN A 148 -0.97 -1.35 -8.90
CA ASN A 148 -2.17 -1.68 -9.68
C ASN A 148 -3.18 -0.53 -9.76
N THR A 149 -2.72 0.69 -9.79
CA THR A 149 -3.63 1.84 -9.99
C THR A 149 -3.49 2.38 -11.40
N MET A 150 -4.61 2.48 -12.11
CA MET A 150 -4.68 3.17 -13.39
C MET A 150 -5.18 4.60 -13.17
N TYR A 151 -4.41 5.55 -13.66
CA TYR A 151 -4.65 6.98 -13.53
C TYR A 151 -5.08 7.57 -14.87
N ARG A 152 -5.94 8.56 -14.84
CA ARG A 152 -6.13 9.44 -15.99
C ARG A 152 -4.96 10.42 -16.03
N ARG A 153 -4.30 10.49 -17.18
CA ARG A 153 -3.03 11.23 -17.35
C ARG A 153 -3.18 12.74 -17.08
N ASP A 154 -4.28 13.35 -17.46
CA ASP A 154 -4.56 14.77 -17.22
C ASP A 154 -4.61 15.11 -15.72
N PHE A 155 -5.22 14.25 -14.89
CA PHE A 155 -5.22 14.43 -13.43
C PHE A 155 -3.83 14.30 -12.82
N LEU A 156 -3.00 13.35 -13.30
CA LEU A 156 -1.61 13.27 -12.87
C LEU A 156 -0.81 14.54 -13.19
N ILE A 157 -0.98 15.07 -14.41
CA ILE A 157 -0.31 16.30 -14.84
C ILE A 157 -0.80 17.49 -14.03
N ASN A 158 -2.10 17.57 -13.76
CA ASN A 158 -2.72 18.68 -13.04
C ASN A 158 -2.22 18.82 -11.60
N VAL A 159 -1.86 17.72 -10.95
CA VAL A 159 -1.28 17.74 -9.59
C VAL A 159 0.27 17.79 -9.58
N GLY A 160 0.91 17.84 -10.77
CA GLY A 160 2.37 17.91 -10.91
C GLY A 160 3.09 16.57 -10.85
N GLY A 161 2.38 15.46 -11.06
CA GLY A 161 2.93 14.11 -11.03
C GLY A 161 3.13 13.55 -9.62
N PHE A 162 3.99 12.54 -9.49
CA PHE A 162 4.28 11.85 -8.23
C PHE A 162 5.31 12.62 -7.40
N ARG A 163 5.06 12.77 -6.11
CA ARG A 163 6.00 13.45 -5.20
C ARG A 163 7.25 12.62 -4.97
N GLN A 164 8.41 13.22 -5.27
CA GLN A 164 9.72 12.59 -5.14
C GLN A 164 10.34 12.78 -3.74
N ASP A 165 9.79 13.68 -2.97
CA ASP A 165 10.23 14.07 -1.62
C ASP A 165 9.55 13.26 -0.52
N ARG A 166 8.84 12.17 -0.85
CA ARG A 166 8.09 11.32 0.09
C ARG A 166 8.49 9.85 -0.04
N ALA A 167 8.38 9.13 1.08
CA ALA A 167 8.70 7.70 1.12
C ALA A 167 7.68 6.81 0.36
N THR A 168 6.47 7.33 0.11
CA THR A 168 5.38 6.63 -0.58
C THR A 168 4.70 7.58 -1.57
N GLU A 169 4.84 7.28 -2.84
CA GLU A 169 4.28 8.05 -3.94
C GLU A 169 2.76 7.87 -4.07
N ASP A 170 2.27 6.66 -3.78
CA ASP A 170 0.88 6.26 -3.91
C ASP A 170 -0.04 6.86 -2.82
N ILE A 171 0.46 7.02 -1.60
CA ILE A 171 -0.25 7.75 -0.55
C ILE A 171 -0.32 9.24 -0.90
N SER A 172 0.80 9.82 -1.32
CA SER A 172 0.89 11.24 -1.63
C SER A 172 -0.05 11.64 -2.77
N ILE A 173 -0.05 10.88 -3.87
CA ILE A 173 -0.88 11.19 -5.03
C ILE A 173 -2.39 11.02 -4.72
N ALA A 174 -2.78 10.10 -3.83
CA ALA A 174 -4.15 9.95 -3.39
C ALA A 174 -4.65 11.20 -2.65
N TRP A 175 -3.81 11.80 -1.81
CA TRP A 175 -4.13 13.06 -1.14
C TRP A 175 -4.13 14.25 -2.10
N ASP A 176 -3.16 14.33 -3.02
CA ASP A 176 -3.09 15.41 -4.01
C ASP A 176 -4.32 15.40 -4.93
N HIS A 177 -4.81 14.23 -5.36
CA HIS A 177 -6.07 14.11 -6.08
C HIS A 177 -7.27 14.56 -5.25
N THR A 178 -7.33 14.18 -3.97
CA THR A 178 -8.43 14.61 -3.08
C THR A 178 -8.41 16.12 -2.86
N PHE A 179 -7.25 16.77 -2.80
CA PHE A 179 -7.13 18.23 -2.70
C PHE A 179 -7.73 19.00 -3.88
N ILE A 180 -7.76 18.39 -5.07
CA ILE A 180 -8.39 18.97 -6.27
C ILE A 180 -9.80 18.43 -6.49
N ASN A 181 -10.40 17.76 -5.50
CA ASN A 181 -11.70 17.11 -5.54
C ASN A 181 -11.84 16.04 -6.67
N ALA A 182 -10.74 15.44 -7.06
CA ALA A 182 -10.75 14.34 -8.01
C ALA A 182 -11.24 13.05 -7.33
N THR A 183 -12.08 12.28 -8.01
CA THR A 183 -12.73 11.09 -7.45
C THR A 183 -11.92 9.83 -7.75
N PRO A 184 -11.49 9.07 -6.76
CA PRO A 184 -10.94 7.75 -6.94
C PRO A 184 -12.04 6.69 -7.03
N LYS A 185 -11.72 5.54 -7.63
CA LYS A 185 -12.59 4.36 -7.64
C LYS A 185 -11.80 3.12 -7.21
N PHE A 186 -12.41 2.30 -6.38
CA PHE A 186 -11.93 0.94 -6.13
C PHE A 186 -12.70 -0.03 -7.03
N ALA A 187 -11.96 -0.87 -7.77
CA ALA A 187 -12.48 -1.88 -8.68
C ALA A 187 -12.17 -3.28 -8.13
N PRO A 188 -13.09 -3.91 -7.39
CA PRO A 188 -12.85 -5.20 -6.74
C PRO A 188 -12.77 -6.38 -7.70
N ASP A 189 -13.30 -6.23 -8.89
CA ASP A 189 -13.38 -7.22 -9.97
C ASP A 189 -12.17 -7.21 -10.91
N ILE A 190 -11.26 -6.25 -10.73
CA ILE A 190 -9.96 -6.23 -11.39
C ILE A 190 -8.94 -6.78 -10.40
N VAL A 191 -8.26 -7.87 -10.75
CA VAL A 191 -7.36 -8.56 -9.82
C VAL A 191 -5.91 -8.51 -10.32
N PHE A 192 -5.01 -8.22 -9.40
CA PHE A 192 -3.57 -8.28 -9.59
C PHE A 192 -2.95 -9.25 -8.57
N HIS A 193 -2.14 -10.17 -9.07
CA HIS A 193 -1.39 -11.10 -8.23
C HIS A 193 -0.03 -10.51 -7.89
N MET A 194 0.31 -10.50 -6.61
CA MET A 194 1.55 -9.91 -6.12
C MET A 194 2.29 -10.83 -5.15
N ASN A 195 3.61 -10.69 -5.12
CA ASN A 195 4.43 -11.31 -4.10
C ASN A 195 4.52 -10.41 -2.86
N VAL A 196 4.40 -11.03 -1.68
CA VAL A 196 4.53 -10.35 -0.39
C VAL A 196 5.77 -10.83 0.36
N PRO A 197 6.29 -10.05 1.32
CA PRO A 197 7.39 -10.49 2.17
C PRO A 197 7.11 -11.82 2.88
N GLU A 198 8.06 -12.74 2.83
CA GLU A 198 7.96 -14.06 3.45
C GLU A 198 8.63 -14.15 4.82
N THR A 199 9.42 -13.13 5.19
CA THR A 199 10.07 -13.03 6.49
C THR A 199 9.50 -11.87 7.31
N PHE A 200 9.53 -12.01 8.64
CA PHE A 200 9.14 -10.93 9.54
C PHE A 200 9.99 -9.67 9.33
N HIS A 201 11.29 -9.84 9.09
CA HIS A 201 12.21 -8.73 8.89
C HIS A 201 11.82 -7.86 7.68
N ASP A 202 11.56 -8.49 6.53
CA ASP A 202 11.20 -7.78 5.31
C ASP A 202 9.82 -7.14 5.40
N LEU A 203 8.87 -7.85 6.04
CA LEU A 203 7.54 -7.32 6.33
C LEU A 203 7.65 -6.08 7.24
N TYR A 204 8.43 -6.15 8.31
CA TYR A 204 8.64 -5.02 9.22
C TYR A 204 9.28 -3.81 8.51
N ARG A 205 10.30 -4.05 7.66
CA ARG A 205 10.91 -2.99 6.84
C ARG A 205 9.90 -2.32 5.90
N GLN A 206 9.05 -3.11 5.25
CA GLN A 206 8.00 -2.61 4.37
C GLN A 206 7.00 -1.73 5.15
N ARG A 207 6.54 -2.19 6.32
CA ARG A 207 5.60 -1.43 7.17
C ARG A 207 6.20 -0.14 7.71
N LYS A 208 7.48 -0.15 8.05
CA LYS A 208 8.20 1.09 8.44
C LYS A 208 8.16 2.14 7.32
N ARG A 209 8.38 1.74 6.09
CA ARG A 209 8.30 2.66 4.94
C ARG A 209 6.88 3.22 4.77
N TRP A 210 5.86 2.37 4.87
CA TRP A 210 4.46 2.81 4.75
C TRP A 210 4.06 3.76 5.88
N ALA A 211 4.43 3.43 7.12
CA ALA A 211 4.17 4.27 8.29
C ALA A 211 4.86 5.64 8.19
N GLN A 212 6.11 5.66 7.72
CA GLN A 212 6.84 6.90 7.46
C GLN A 212 6.13 7.74 6.40
N GLY A 213 5.79 7.18 5.24
CA GLY A 213 5.12 7.89 4.16
C GLY A 213 3.75 8.44 4.56
N GLY A 214 2.94 7.68 5.29
CA GLY A 214 1.66 8.16 5.83
C GLY A 214 1.85 9.33 6.80
N SER A 215 2.85 9.25 7.68
CA SER A 215 3.18 10.33 8.62
C SER A 215 3.72 11.59 7.90
N GLU A 216 4.52 11.43 6.84
CA GLU A 216 5.02 12.54 6.02
C GLU A 216 3.88 13.31 5.35
N VAL A 217 2.92 12.59 4.77
CA VAL A 217 1.75 13.18 4.11
C VAL A 217 0.87 13.91 5.13
N TRP A 218 0.65 13.32 6.30
CA TRP A 218 -0.09 13.94 7.40
C TRP A 218 0.58 15.23 7.86
N LEU A 219 1.88 15.19 8.21
CA LEU A 219 2.65 16.34 8.67
C LEU A 219 2.61 17.51 7.66
N SER A 220 2.70 17.20 6.37
CA SER A 220 2.70 18.21 5.31
C SER A 220 1.35 18.90 5.12
N ASN A 221 0.25 18.23 5.46
CA ASN A 221 -1.09 18.67 5.10
C ASN A 221 -1.95 19.06 6.30
N PHE A 222 -1.58 18.64 7.53
CA PHE A 222 -2.38 18.88 8.73
C PHE A 222 -2.73 20.36 8.92
N LEU A 223 -1.72 21.25 8.95
CA LEU A 223 -1.95 22.69 9.16
C LEU A 223 -2.73 23.33 8.01
N LYS A 224 -2.52 22.87 6.77
CA LYS A 224 -3.25 23.37 5.60
C LYS A 224 -4.74 23.09 5.71
N VAL A 225 -5.11 21.85 6.04
CA VAL A 225 -6.52 21.46 6.20
C VAL A 225 -7.13 22.09 7.44
N PHE A 226 -6.39 22.13 8.56
CA PHE A 226 -6.86 22.74 9.81
C PHE A 226 -7.19 24.23 9.66
N ARG A 227 -6.38 24.99 8.86
CA ARG A 227 -6.63 26.42 8.60
C ARG A 227 -7.79 26.69 7.66
N HIS A 228 -8.09 25.77 6.75
CA HIS A 228 -9.14 25.93 5.72
C HIS A 228 -10.05 24.69 5.62
N PRO A 229 -10.75 24.31 6.70
CA PRO A 229 -11.49 23.03 6.75
C PRO A 229 -12.64 22.96 5.74
N TRP A 230 -13.34 24.04 5.49
CA TRP A 230 -14.43 24.08 4.53
C TRP A 230 -13.94 23.92 3.08
N GLN A 231 -12.79 24.48 2.75
CA GLN A 231 -12.18 24.36 1.44
C GLN A 231 -11.73 22.91 1.18
N TYR A 232 -11.17 22.25 2.21
CA TYR A 232 -10.59 20.91 2.11
C TYR A 232 -11.46 19.83 2.78
N ARG A 233 -12.79 20.05 2.82
CA ARG A 233 -13.73 19.16 3.52
C ARG A 233 -13.62 17.69 3.10
N PHE A 234 -13.28 17.40 1.85
CA PHE A 234 -13.13 16.04 1.33
C PHE A 234 -11.83 15.36 1.81
N VAL A 235 -10.85 16.12 2.28
CA VAL A 235 -9.61 15.60 2.88
C VAL A 235 -9.81 15.30 4.38
N ILE A 236 -10.82 15.89 5.04
CA ILE A 236 -11.04 15.73 6.48
C ILE A 236 -11.14 14.27 6.92
N PRO A 237 -11.89 13.36 6.23
CA PRO A 237 -11.94 11.96 6.65
C PRO A 237 -10.57 11.29 6.66
N MET A 238 -9.74 11.54 5.64
CA MET A 238 -8.37 11.02 5.54
C MET A 238 -7.48 11.57 6.66
N LEU A 239 -7.57 12.89 6.89
CA LEU A 239 -6.82 13.55 7.95
C LEU A 239 -7.21 13.03 9.33
N THR A 240 -8.50 12.88 9.60
CA THR A 240 -9.02 12.39 10.89
C THR A 240 -8.56 10.97 11.16
N ASP A 241 -8.72 10.06 10.20
CA ASP A 241 -8.29 8.66 10.33
C ASP A 241 -6.78 8.56 10.61
N THR A 242 -5.98 9.28 9.83
CA THR A 242 -4.52 9.28 10.03
C THR A 242 -4.13 9.91 11.37
N THR A 243 -4.80 11.00 11.79
CA THR A 243 -4.57 11.63 13.09
C THR A 243 -4.87 10.69 14.24
N LEU A 244 -6.04 10.02 14.19
CA LEU A 244 -6.42 9.05 15.22
C LEU A 244 -5.46 7.85 15.26
N SER A 245 -5.00 7.38 14.10
CA SER A 245 -4.01 6.29 14.02
C SER A 245 -2.66 6.70 14.64
N ILE A 246 -2.19 7.91 14.41
CA ILE A 246 -0.95 8.43 15.00
C ILE A 246 -1.12 8.58 16.52
N ILE A 247 -2.19 9.26 16.98
CA ILE A 247 -2.46 9.44 18.41
C ILE A 247 -2.58 8.11 19.12
N TRP A 248 -3.35 7.17 18.55
CA TRP A 248 -3.50 5.82 19.09
C TRP A 248 -2.14 5.10 19.21
N SER A 249 -1.26 5.23 18.21
CA SER A 249 0.03 4.56 18.21
C SER A 249 0.94 5.05 19.35
N PHE A 250 1.01 6.35 19.56
CA PHE A 250 1.76 6.92 20.68
C PHE A 250 1.12 6.57 22.03
N PHE A 251 -0.19 6.71 22.16
CA PHE A 251 -0.93 6.36 23.37
C PHE A 251 -0.72 4.88 23.74
N PHE A 252 -0.87 3.99 22.79
CA PHE A 252 -0.69 2.55 22.99
C PHE A 252 0.70 2.23 23.55
N TRP A 253 1.76 2.76 22.96
CA TRP A 253 3.12 2.46 23.42
C TRP A 253 3.46 3.13 24.74
N ILE A 254 3.03 4.37 24.97
CA ILE A 254 3.23 5.06 26.26
C ILE A 254 2.53 4.28 27.37
N THR A 255 1.26 3.93 27.19
CA THR A 255 0.50 3.17 28.20
C THR A 255 1.05 1.76 28.42
N SER A 256 1.53 1.10 27.35
CA SER A 256 2.18 -0.22 27.46
C SER A 256 3.47 -0.15 28.27
N ILE A 257 4.30 0.87 28.10
CA ILE A 257 5.53 1.07 28.88
C ILE A 257 5.18 1.34 30.34
N ILE A 258 4.21 2.23 30.62
CA ILE A 258 3.74 2.51 31.98
C ILE A 258 3.22 1.23 32.64
N PHE A 259 2.42 0.44 31.92
CA PHE A 259 1.90 -0.85 32.42
C PHE A 259 3.04 -1.82 32.78
N ILE A 260 4.02 -2.00 31.91
CA ILE A 260 5.17 -2.89 32.16
C ILE A 260 5.94 -2.42 33.40
N ILE A 261 6.25 -1.12 33.50
CA ILE A 261 6.98 -0.57 34.67
C ILE A 261 6.18 -0.80 35.95
N THR A 262 4.86 -0.58 35.92
CA THR A 262 3.96 -0.78 37.07
C THR A 262 3.93 -2.25 37.49
N MET A 263 3.81 -3.19 36.54
CA MET A 263 3.82 -4.62 36.83
C MET A 263 5.17 -5.09 37.42
N LEU A 264 6.27 -4.58 36.88
CA LEU A 264 7.61 -4.85 37.43
C LEU A 264 7.76 -4.32 38.87
N SER A 265 7.27 -3.10 39.14
CA SER A 265 7.27 -2.52 40.49
C SER A 265 6.49 -3.37 41.48
N PHE A 266 5.29 -3.84 41.11
CA PHE A 266 4.51 -4.74 41.96
C PHE A 266 5.19 -6.09 42.17
N ALA A 267 5.86 -6.66 41.17
CA ALA A 267 6.61 -7.88 41.28
C ALA A 267 7.82 -7.73 42.24
N ILE A 268 8.58 -6.63 42.12
CA ILE A 268 9.74 -6.35 42.99
C ILE A 268 9.29 -6.12 44.43
N THR A 269 8.15 -5.49 44.67
CA THR A 269 7.60 -5.24 46.01
C THR A 269 6.84 -6.43 46.59
N GLY A 270 6.85 -7.59 45.89
CA GLY A 270 6.17 -8.82 46.35
C GLY A 270 4.65 -8.79 46.25
N ASN A 271 4.07 -7.81 45.58
CA ASN A 271 2.62 -7.68 45.45
C ASN A 271 2.12 -8.49 44.23
N TYR A 272 2.27 -9.79 44.28
CA TYR A 272 1.91 -10.70 43.18
C TYR A 272 0.42 -10.74 42.88
N GLU A 273 -0.45 -10.41 43.84
CA GLU A 273 -1.86 -10.32 43.62
C GLU A 273 -2.20 -9.22 42.58
N ARG A 274 -1.61 -8.03 42.72
CA ARG A 274 -1.80 -6.93 41.76
C ARG A 274 -1.19 -7.27 40.38
N VAL A 275 -0.07 -7.97 40.36
CA VAL A 275 0.50 -8.47 39.07
C VAL A 275 -0.50 -9.39 38.39
N TRP A 276 -1.05 -10.35 39.15
CA TRP A 276 -2.04 -11.30 38.60
C TRP A 276 -3.29 -10.59 38.08
N HIS A 277 -3.87 -9.68 38.87
CA HIS A 277 -5.02 -8.90 38.42
C HIS A 277 -4.72 -8.08 37.15
N GLY A 278 -3.56 -7.44 37.07
CA GLY A 278 -3.14 -6.68 35.89
C GLY A 278 -3.04 -7.56 34.65
N ILE A 279 -2.47 -8.75 34.76
CA ILE A 279 -2.37 -9.72 33.65
C ILE A 279 -3.77 -10.17 33.21
N VAL A 280 -4.63 -10.58 34.16
CA VAL A 280 -5.99 -11.04 33.85
C VAL A 280 -6.80 -9.96 33.15
N MET A 281 -6.78 -8.72 33.64
CA MET A 281 -7.49 -7.60 33.00
C MET A 281 -6.93 -7.30 31.60
N SER A 282 -5.63 -7.37 31.40
CA SER A 282 -5.03 -7.22 30.07
C SER A 282 -5.46 -8.34 29.12
N MET A 283 -5.55 -9.59 29.58
CA MET A 283 -6.05 -10.72 28.80
C MET A 283 -7.53 -10.52 28.40
N VAL A 284 -8.38 -10.06 29.32
CA VAL A 284 -9.78 -9.77 29.02
C VAL A 284 -9.89 -8.71 27.90
N PHE A 285 -9.11 -7.63 28.00
CA PHE A 285 -9.08 -6.58 27.00
C PHE A 285 -8.59 -7.07 25.63
N VAL A 286 -7.48 -7.82 25.62
CA VAL A 286 -6.92 -8.40 24.39
C VAL A 286 -7.90 -9.38 23.73
N ASN A 287 -8.58 -10.24 24.52
CA ASN A 287 -9.56 -11.16 23.98
C ASN A 287 -10.77 -10.44 23.38
N PHE A 288 -11.25 -9.37 24.02
CA PHE A 288 -12.33 -8.56 23.47
C PHE A 288 -11.94 -7.94 22.10
N GLN A 289 -10.74 -7.36 22.01
CA GLN A 289 -10.20 -6.81 20.76
C GLN A 289 -10.04 -7.90 19.69
N LEU A 290 -9.58 -9.08 20.08
CA LEU A 290 -9.38 -10.21 19.18
C LEU A 290 -10.71 -10.68 18.58
N ILE A 291 -11.73 -10.80 19.40
CA ILE A 291 -13.09 -11.18 18.96
C ILE A 291 -13.65 -10.13 17.98
N ALA A 292 -13.57 -8.85 18.33
CA ALA A 292 -14.03 -7.76 17.46
C ALA A 292 -13.29 -7.75 16.12
N GLY A 293 -11.96 -7.91 16.16
CA GLY A 293 -11.13 -8.01 14.96
C GLY A 293 -11.44 -9.24 14.10
N LEU A 294 -11.73 -10.39 14.73
CA LEU A 294 -12.13 -11.61 14.01
C LEU A 294 -13.43 -11.43 13.23
N PHE A 295 -14.43 -10.74 13.80
CA PHE A 295 -15.66 -10.44 13.07
C PHE A 295 -15.41 -9.56 11.84
N GLN A 296 -14.57 -8.53 11.98
CA GLN A 296 -14.18 -7.67 10.86
C GLN A 296 -13.45 -8.48 9.76
N VAL A 297 -12.49 -9.31 10.14
CA VAL A 297 -11.74 -10.16 9.21
C VAL A 297 -12.65 -11.19 8.54
N LEU A 298 -13.57 -11.80 9.29
CA LEU A 298 -14.52 -12.75 8.73
C LEU A 298 -15.38 -12.09 7.65
N ALA A 299 -15.93 -10.91 7.94
CA ALA A 299 -16.69 -10.13 6.96
C ALA A 299 -15.85 -9.81 5.72
N ALA A 300 -14.58 -9.44 5.91
CA ALA A 300 -13.65 -9.16 4.82
C ALA A 300 -13.42 -10.38 3.93
N LEU A 301 -13.15 -11.54 4.52
CA LEU A 301 -12.89 -12.79 3.78
C LEU A 301 -14.14 -13.33 3.07
N ILE A 302 -15.36 -13.04 3.59
CA ILE A 302 -16.61 -13.37 2.91
C ILE A 302 -16.80 -12.47 1.68
N LEU A 303 -16.57 -11.18 1.82
CA LEU A 303 -16.77 -10.21 0.74
C LEU A 303 -15.68 -10.29 -0.36
N ASP A 304 -14.45 -10.66 0.01
CA ASP A 304 -13.36 -10.75 -0.93
C ASP A 304 -13.40 -12.10 -1.67
N PHE A 305 -13.41 -12.07 -3.01
CA PHE A 305 -13.49 -13.25 -3.87
C PHE A 305 -14.61 -14.24 -3.48
N ASN A 306 -15.77 -13.73 -3.06
CA ASN A 306 -16.94 -14.54 -2.70
C ASN A 306 -16.63 -15.63 -1.68
N GLY A 307 -15.79 -15.34 -0.69
CA GLY A 307 -15.45 -16.25 0.40
C GLY A 307 -14.43 -17.34 0.08
N SER A 308 -13.83 -17.34 -1.10
CA SER A 308 -12.81 -18.35 -1.48
C SER A 308 -11.59 -18.36 -0.56
N LYS A 309 -11.33 -17.25 0.14
CA LYS A 309 -10.22 -17.07 1.07
C LYS A 309 -10.54 -17.43 2.53
N LEU A 310 -11.78 -17.89 2.86
CA LEU A 310 -12.16 -18.27 4.23
C LEU A 310 -11.24 -19.31 4.87
N ARG A 311 -10.61 -20.18 4.08
CA ARG A 311 -9.61 -21.14 4.57
C ARG A 311 -8.40 -20.48 5.26
N TYR A 312 -8.15 -19.18 5.03
CA TYR A 312 -7.08 -18.44 5.69
C TYR A 312 -7.52 -17.78 7.01
N LEU A 313 -8.77 -17.89 7.43
CA LEU A 313 -9.28 -17.35 8.69
C LEU A 313 -8.45 -17.79 9.91
N MET A 314 -7.93 -19.01 9.89
CA MET A 314 -7.06 -19.53 10.96
C MET A 314 -5.76 -18.71 11.17
N PHE A 315 -5.34 -17.90 10.20
CA PHE A 315 -4.16 -17.01 10.30
C PHE A 315 -4.54 -15.59 10.77
N SER A 316 -5.83 -15.32 11.01
CA SER A 316 -6.30 -14.02 11.49
C SER A 316 -5.72 -13.59 12.84
N PRO A 317 -5.53 -14.47 13.84
CA PRO A 317 -4.90 -14.05 15.09
C PRO A 317 -3.48 -13.50 14.89
N LEU A 318 -2.69 -14.12 14.00
CA LEU A 318 -1.35 -13.63 13.67
C LEU A 318 -1.40 -12.26 12.99
N TYR A 319 -2.32 -12.06 12.05
CA TYR A 319 -2.55 -10.76 11.39
C TYR A 319 -2.96 -9.68 12.39
N LEU A 320 -3.93 -9.98 13.27
CA LEU A 320 -4.45 -9.02 14.24
C LEU A 320 -3.37 -8.61 15.26
N LEU A 321 -2.63 -9.58 15.81
CA LEU A 321 -1.52 -9.29 16.72
C LEU A 321 -0.43 -8.46 16.04
N PHE A 322 -0.08 -8.80 14.80
CA PHE A 322 0.87 -8.01 14.02
C PHE A 322 0.38 -6.57 13.84
N THR A 323 -0.87 -6.40 13.43
CA THR A 323 -1.46 -5.07 13.19
C THR A 323 -1.54 -4.24 14.47
N TRP A 324 -1.89 -4.84 15.61
CA TRP A 324 -2.03 -4.09 16.86
C TRP A 324 -0.71 -3.72 17.53
N ILE A 325 0.34 -4.52 17.35
CA ILE A 325 1.63 -4.30 18.00
C ILE A 325 2.61 -3.63 17.02
N VAL A 326 2.76 -4.21 15.83
CA VAL A 326 3.83 -3.81 14.90
C VAL A 326 3.48 -2.52 14.16
N ASN A 327 2.24 -2.34 13.71
CA ASN A 327 1.88 -1.11 13.01
C ASN A 327 2.03 0.14 13.89
N PRO A 328 1.53 0.20 15.14
CA PRO A 328 1.81 1.31 16.04
C PRO A 328 3.32 1.51 16.31
N LEU A 329 4.08 0.42 16.47
CA LEU A 329 5.54 0.50 16.65
C LEU A 329 6.23 1.15 15.43
N THR A 330 5.80 0.79 14.23
CA THR A 330 6.38 1.37 13.01
C THR A 330 6.10 2.86 12.90
N ILE A 331 4.90 3.33 13.27
CA ILE A 331 4.56 4.75 13.30
C ILE A 331 5.45 5.48 14.31
N VAL A 332 5.49 5.05 15.56
CA VAL A 332 6.27 5.71 16.62
C VAL A 332 7.76 5.76 16.27
N THR A 333 8.32 4.65 15.79
CA THR A 333 9.76 4.56 15.48
C THR A 333 10.18 5.30 14.20
N THR A 334 9.25 5.60 13.28
CA THR A 334 9.56 6.32 12.03
C THR A 334 9.11 7.78 12.05
N PHE A 335 8.32 8.21 13.04
CA PHE A 335 7.76 9.56 13.08
C PHE A 335 8.83 10.65 13.05
N HIS A 336 9.95 10.45 13.77
CA HIS A 336 11.07 11.40 13.73
C HIS A 336 11.71 11.52 12.35
N LYS A 337 11.71 10.43 11.56
CA LYS A 337 12.20 10.44 10.16
C LYS A 337 11.24 11.22 9.26
N ALA A 338 9.93 11.02 9.46
CA ALA A 338 8.91 11.78 8.74
C ALA A 338 9.06 13.28 8.97
N ILE A 339 9.29 13.72 10.23
CA ILE A 339 9.58 15.11 10.54
C ILE A 339 10.83 15.60 9.76
N LYS A 340 11.93 14.85 9.80
CA LYS A 340 13.15 15.22 9.07
C LYS A 340 12.93 15.37 7.57
N THR A 341 12.20 14.45 6.96
CA THR A 341 11.87 14.51 5.53
C THR A 341 11.07 15.78 5.20
N VAL A 342 10.01 16.06 5.95
CA VAL A 342 9.14 17.20 5.70
C VAL A 342 9.85 18.55 5.94
N THR A 343 10.83 18.60 6.85
CA THR A 343 11.66 19.80 7.11
C THR A 343 12.85 19.96 6.15
N GLY A 344 12.94 19.14 5.10
CA GLY A 344 13.99 19.24 4.09
C GLY A 344 15.33 18.57 4.44
N HIS A 345 15.39 17.80 5.54
CA HIS A 345 16.60 17.10 5.99
C HIS A 345 16.60 15.61 5.68
N GLY A 346 15.65 15.13 4.89
CA GLY A 346 15.52 13.74 4.47
C GLY A 346 15.40 13.56 2.96
N SER A 347 15.69 12.37 2.45
CA SER A 347 15.43 12.00 1.06
C SER A 347 14.30 10.98 1.00
N GLY A 348 13.38 11.13 0.03
CA GLY A 348 12.36 10.14 -0.27
C GLY A 348 12.89 8.87 -0.97
N LYS A 349 14.21 8.68 -1.01
CA LYS A 349 14.83 7.53 -1.68
C LYS A 349 14.62 6.25 -0.90
N TRP A 350 14.20 5.21 -1.60
CA TRP A 350 14.05 3.86 -1.11
C TRP A 350 15.01 2.92 -1.85
N ILE A 351 15.72 2.09 -1.09
CA ILE A 351 16.51 0.99 -1.64
C ILE A 351 15.66 -0.28 -1.51
N SER A 352 15.28 -0.87 -2.63
CA SER A 352 14.53 -2.13 -2.65
C SER A 352 15.35 -3.25 -2.00
N PRO A 353 14.74 -4.13 -1.19
CA PRO A 353 15.45 -5.32 -0.69
C PRO A 353 15.86 -6.22 -1.86
N GLU A 354 16.99 -6.92 -1.69
CA GLU A 354 17.42 -7.94 -2.63
C GLU A 354 16.33 -9.01 -2.76
N ARG A 355 15.94 -9.33 -4.00
CA ARG A 355 14.93 -10.36 -4.27
C ARG A 355 15.64 -11.68 -4.51
N LYS A 356 15.20 -12.74 -3.86
CA LYS A 356 15.63 -14.09 -4.20
C LYS A 356 15.18 -14.38 -5.63
N VAL A 357 16.15 -14.70 -6.50
CA VAL A 357 15.87 -15.21 -7.85
C VAL A 357 15.09 -16.49 -7.69
N VAL A 358 13.83 -16.51 -8.13
CA VAL A 358 13.07 -17.74 -8.23
C VAL A 358 13.70 -18.53 -9.37
N ASP A 359 14.26 -19.71 -9.05
CA ASP A 359 14.85 -20.61 -10.03
C ASP A 359 13.85 -20.95 -11.13
N ASN A 360 14.39 -21.12 -12.34
CA ASN A 360 13.70 -21.26 -13.63
C ASN A 360 12.76 -22.48 -13.80
N ASN A 361 12.31 -23.13 -12.74
CA ASN A 361 11.33 -24.22 -12.77
C ASN A 361 9.92 -23.73 -12.36
N GLY A 362 9.57 -22.51 -12.76
CA GLY A 362 8.26 -21.94 -12.51
C GLY A 362 7.14 -22.72 -13.19
N LYS A 363 6.42 -23.48 -12.41
CA LYS A 363 5.01 -23.77 -12.70
C LYS A 363 4.20 -22.60 -12.10
N PHE A 364 3.54 -21.85 -13.01
CA PHE A 364 2.47 -20.93 -12.66
C PHE A 364 1.27 -21.70 -12.10
#